data_f5628b5dec1758a5a07526e97c2fac17
#
_entry.id   f5628b5dec1758a5a07526e97c2fac17
#
_cell.length_a   1.000
_cell.length_b   1.000
_cell.length_c   1.000
_cell.angle_alpha   90.00
_cell.angle_beta   90.00
_cell.angle_gamma   90.00
#
_symmetry.space_group_name_H-M   'P 1'
#
loop_
_entity.id
_entity.type
_entity.pdbx_description
1 polymer ?
#
loop_
_entity_poly.entity_id
_entity_poly.type
_entity_poly.pdbx_seq_one_letter_code
_entity_poly.pdbx_strand_id
1 'polypeptide(L)'
;MKKNKEKKIKIHFVGIGGIGMSGIAELMLDLGYDIQGSDININSNIKRLKKRGVTFFKGHNKKNIKNISAAVFSSAIKKNNPELIECKKLFIPLISRADMLAELMKFKKSIAVAGSHGKTTTTSLVGYIFDNANYDPTIVNGGIINSYSKNNRLGKGEWMIVEADESDGSFLRLPHEINIITNLDMEHMDYYKSKENLINSFKLFINNLPFYGFSILCVDRPNLKKISKKI
;
A
#
# COMPACT_ATOMS: atom_id res chain seq x y z
N MET A 1 25.61 -4.29 33.46
CA MET A 1 25.01 -5.00 32.33
C MET A 1 24.82 -4.01 31.16
N LYS A 2 25.63 -4.14 30.10
CA LYS A 2 25.45 -3.32 28.89
C LYS A 2 24.17 -3.78 28.20
N LYS A 3 23.12 -2.91 28.12
CA LYS A 3 21.96 -3.16 27.28
C LYS A 3 22.47 -3.38 25.86
N ASN A 4 22.36 -4.60 25.33
CA ASN A 4 22.51 -4.86 23.92
C ASN A 4 21.47 -3.96 23.21
N LYS A 5 21.93 -2.94 22.49
CA LYS A 5 21.08 -2.19 21.57
C LYS A 5 20.71 -3.20 20.48
N GLU A 6 19.51 -3.75 20.54
CA GLU A 6 18.96 -4.51 19.43
C GLU A 6 19.14 -3.66 18.17
N LYS A 7 19.83 -4.23 17.18
CA LYS A 7 20.12 -3.55 15.92
C LYS A 7 18.79 -3.31 15.22
N LYS A 8 18.30 -2.07 15.22
CA LYS A 8 17.04 -1.72 14.54
C LYS A 8 17.10 -2.19 13.08
N ILE A 9 16.07 -2.87 12.64
CA ILE A 9 15.93 -3.30 11.24
C ILE A 9 15.84 -2.04 10.39
N LYS A 10 16.78 -1.88 9.46
CA LYS A 10 16.85 -0.72 8.56
C LYS A 10 16.30 -1.09 7.18
N ILE A 11 15.34 -0.31 6.69
CA ILE A 11 14.68 -0.52 5.41
C ILE A 11 14.91 0.67 4.49
N HIS A 12 15.29 0.37 3.25
CA HIS A 12 15.52 1.38 2.22
C HIS A 12 14.35 1.45 1.25
N PHE A 13 13.84 2.64 0.98
CA PHE A 13 12.76 2.90 0.05
C PHE A 13 13.27 3.53 -1.23
N VAL A 14 13.16 2.83 -2.36
CA VAL A 14 13.52 3.32 -3.70
C VAL A 14 12.32 4.02 -4.32
N GLY A 15 12.39 5.34 -4.52
CA GLY A 15 11.25 6.19 -4.90
C GLY A 15 10.38 6.59 -3.72
N ILE A 16 10.99 6.96 -2.59
CA ILE A 16 10.32 7.24 -1.31
C ILE A 16 9.37 8.44 -1.36
N GLY A 17 9.54 9.35 -2.32
CA GLY A 17 8.70 10.54 -2.48
C GLY A 17 7.32 10.26 -3.07
N GLY A 18 7.11 9.08 -3.65
CA GLY A 18 5.80 8.67 -4.15
C GLY A 18 4.74 8.64 -3.04
N ILE A 19 3.49 8.94 -3.38
CA ILE A 19 2.39 9.05 -2.40
C ILE A 19 2.25 7.75 -1.59
N GLY A 20 2.06 6.60 -2.25
CA GLY A 20 1.93 5.32 -1.56
C GLY A 20 3.21 4.85 -0.86
N MET A 21 4.38 5.17 -1.42
CA MET A 21 5.68 4.82 -0.82
C MET A 21 5.94 5.58 0.48
N SER A 22 5.71 6.90 0.47
CA SER A 22 5.89 7.73 1.66
C SER A 22 4.97 7.34 2.79
N GLY A 23 3.74 6.92 2.47
CA GLY A 23 2.78 6.47 3.46
C GLY A 23 3.20 5.18 4.15
N ILE A 24 3.64 4.18 3.38
CA ILE A 24 4.16 2.93 3.95
C ILE A 24 5.41 3.21 4.79
N ALA A 25 6.31 4.10 4.31
CA ALA A 25 7.50 4.50 5.07
C ALA A 25 7.13 5.14 6.42
N GLU A 26 6.08 5.98 6.47
CA GLU A 26 5.58 6.57 7.71
C GLU A 26 5.02 5.53 8.67
N LEU A 27 4.21 4.58 8.17
CA LEU A 27 3.68 3.48 8.98
C LEU A 27 4.81 2.63 9.59
N MET A 28 5.83 2.33 8.80
CA MET A 28 6.97 1.55 9.29
C MET A 28 7.83 2.30 10.30
N LEU A 29 7.98 3.63 10.16
CA LEU A 29 8.59 4.47 11.19
C LEU A 29 7.81 4.40 12.50
N ASP A 30 6.49 4.48 12.44
CA ASP A 30 5.62 4.42 13.63
C ASP A 30 5.68 3.04 14.31
N LEU A 31 5.93 1.97 13.53
CA LEU A 31 6.20 0.63 14.03
C LEU A 31 7.64 0.45 14.58
N GLY A 32 8.48 1.50 14.53
CA GLY A 32 9.81 1.51 15.14
C GLY A 32 10.96 1.07 14.21
N TYR A 33 10.72 0.85 12.92
CA TYR A 33 11.79 0.56 11.95
C TYR A 33 12.66 1.79 11.69
N ASP A 34 13.94 1.56 11.35
CA ASP A 34 14.84 2.61 10.86
C ASP A 34 14.66 2.74 9.34
N ILE A 35 14.25 3.91 8.88
CA ILE A 35 13.89 4.13 7.48
C ILE A 35 14.89 5.06 6.80
N GLN A 36 15.34 4.65 5.64
CA GLN A 36 16.04 5.50 4.69
C GLN A 36 15.42 5.36 3.30
N GLY A 37 15.71 6.31 2.41
CA GLY A 37 15.21 6.18 1.03
C GLY A 37 15.80 7.18 0.06
N SER A 38 15.59 6.90 -1.22
CA SER A 38 16.05 7.69 -2.35
C SER A 38 14.90 8.15 -3.24
N ASP A 39 15.06 9.28 -3.88
CA ASP A 39 14.18 9.76 -4.94
C ASP A 39 14.92 10.76 -5.84
N ILE A 40 14.49 10.89 -7.08
CA ILE A 40 15.06 11.85 -8.03
C ILE A 40 14.66 13.29 -7.71
N ASN A 41 13.44 13.51 -7.21
CA ASN A 41 12.86 14.79 -6.89
C ASN A 41 12.60 14.95 -5.40
N ILE A 42 12.75 16.18 -4.89
CA ILE A 42 12.38 16.52 -3.51
C ILE A 42 11.00 17.16 -3.52
N ASN A 43 10.03 16.51 -2.87
CA ASN A 43 8.66 16.98 -2.73
C ASN A 43 8.23 17.16 -1.26
N SER A 44 6.95 17.50 -1.03
CA SER A 44 6.39 17.68 0.31
C SER A 44 6.47 16.41 1.17
N ASN A 45 6.27 15.23 0.56
CA ASN A 45 6.37 13.93 1.25
C ASN A 45 7.78 13.71 1.83
N ILE A 46 8.81 13.96 1.02
CA ILE A 46 10.21 13.83 1.45
C ILE A 46 10.54 14.83 2.55
N LYS A 47 10.07 16.09 2.43
CA LYS A 47 10.27 17.09 3.48
C LYS A 47 9.66 16.64 4.81
N ARG A 48 8.46 16.03 4.77
CA ARG A 48 7.76 15.49 5.93
C ARG A 48 8.52 14.31 6.55
N LEU A 49 8.96 13.35 5.75
CA LEU A 49 9.74 12.19 6.18
C LEU A 49 11.07 12.60 6.82
N LYS A 50 11.78 13.58 6.24
CA LYS A 50 13.02 14.13 6.82
C LYS A 50 12.79 14.74 8.20
N LYS A 51 11.69 15.49 8.42
CA LYS A 51 11.33 16.02 9.74
C LYS A 51 11.08 14.93 10.78
N ARG A 52 10.74 13.70 10.31
CA ARG A 52 10.54 12.52 11.16
C ARG A 52 11.80 11.68 11.32
N GLY A 53 12.95 12.13 10.85
CA GLY A 53 14.25 11.47 11.03
C GLY A 53 14.64 10.49 9.93
N VAL A 54 13.90 10.42 8.82
CA VAL A 54 14.27 9.57 7.67
C VAL A 54 15.54 10.09 7.00
N THR A 55 16.50 9.21 6.78
CA THR A 55 17.70 9.51 5.98
C THR A 55 17.32 9.50 4.50
N PHE A 56 17.47 10.65 3.83
CA PHE A 56 17.10 10.81 2.44
C PHE A 56 18.31 11.01 1.53
N PHE A 57 18.34 10.31 0.40
CA PHE A 57 19.33 10.43 -0.67
C PHE A 57 18.69 11.02 -1.93
N LYS A 58 19.24 12.09 -2.47
CA LYS A 58 18.81 12.63 -3.76
C LYS A 58 19.41 11.82 -4.89
N GLY A 59 18.56 11.24 -5.75
CA GLY A 59 18.98 10.35 -6.84
C GLY A 59 19.23 8.91 -6.39
N HIS A 60 19.25 8.01 -7.36
CA HIS A 60 19.46 6.59 -7.16
C HIS A 60 20.93 6.22 -7.34
N ASN A 61 21.57 5.66 -6.33
CA ASN A 61 22.96 5.27 -6.38
C ASN A 61 23.20 3.99 -5.57
N LYS A 62 24.02 3.05 -6.09
CA LYS A 62 24.44 1.84 -5.37
C LYS A 62 25.05 2.12 -3.99
N LYS A 63 25.68 3.29 -3.79
CA LYS A 63 26.24 3.70 -2.49
C LYS A 63 25.19 3.92 -1.41
N ASN A 64 23.91 4.10 -1.78
CA ASN A 64 22.80 4.25 -0.84
C ASN A 64 22.46 2.91 -0.15
N ILE A 65 22.87 1.78 -0.76
CA ILE A 65 22.58 0.43 -0.29
C ILE A 65 23.69 -0.01 0.69
N LYS A 66 23.61 0.50 1.93
CA LYS A 66 24.57 0.14 2.98
C LYS A 66 23.84 -0.17 4.28
N ASN A 67 24.17 -1.32 4.87
CA ASN A 67 23.66 -1.74 6.19
C ASN A 67 22.12 -1.75 6.27
N ILE A 68 21.46 -2.16 5.21
CA ILE A 68 20.00 -2.32 5.15
C ILE A 68 19.61 -3.80 5.23
N SER A 69 18.44 -4.06 5.79
CA SER A 69 17.89 -5.42 5.91
C SER A 69 17.01 -5.80 4.71
N ALA A 70 16.36 -4.82 4.09
CA ALA A 70 15.51 -4.99 2.91
C ALA A 70 15.39 -3.67 2.14
N ALA A 71 14.99 -3.75 0.87
CA ALA A 71 14.62 -2.59 0.07
C ALA A 71 13.20 -2.72 -0.46
N VAL A 72 12.42 -1.64 -0.32
CA VAL A 72 11.06 -1.52 -0.86
C VAL A 72 11.10 -0.65 -2.11
N PHE A 73 10.43 -1.06 -3.18
CA PHE A 73 10.43 -0.33 -4.43
C PHE A 73 9.02 -0.15 -5.01
N SER A 74 8.83 0.98 -5.71
CA SER A 74 7.60 1.28 -6.44
C SER A 74 7.62 0.62 -7.82
N SER A 75 6.46 0.28 -8.38
CA SER A 75 6.29 -0.19 -9.77
C SER A 75 6.82 0.81 -10.81
N ALA A 76 6.88 2.10 -10.49
CA ALA A 76 7.47 3.13 -11.35
C ALA A 76 9.01 3.03 -11.49
N ILE A 77 9.68 2.27 -10.62
CA ILE A 77 11.14 2.11 -10.65
C ILE A 77 11.52 1.06 -11.70
N LYS A 78 12.34 1.49 -12.66
CA LYS A 78 12.81 0.60 -13.74
C LYS A 78 13.70 -0.51 -13.20
N LYS A 79 13.64 -1.68 -13.81
CA LYS A 79 14.44 -2.89 -13.42
C LYS A 79 15.96 -2.66 -13.46
N ASN A 80 16.42 -1.71 -14.27
CA ASN A 80 17.84 -1.34 -14.37
C ASN A 80 18.30 -0.26 -13.37
N ASN A 81 17.47 0.05 -12.37
CA ASN A 81 17.84 1.00 -11.31
C ASN A 81 19.09 0.50 -10.54
N PRO A 82 20.12 1.36 -10.32
CA PRO A 82 21.37 0.94 -9.71
C PRO A 82 21.22 0.42 -8.27
N GLU A 83 20.21 0.88 -7.54
CA GLU A 83 19.92 0.40 -6.18
C GLU A 83 19.32 -0.99 -6.19
N LEU A 84 18.39 -1.28 -7.14
CA LEU A 84 17.81 -2.61 -7.27
C LEU A 84 18.85 -3.63 -7.73
N ILE A 85 19.76 -3.24 -8.65
CA ILE A 85 20.86 -4.08 -9.09
C ILE A 85 21.80 -4.41 -7.92
N GLU A 86 22.16 -3.40 -7.12
CA GLU A 86 23.04 -3.60 -5.97
C GLU A 86 22.39 -4.47 -4.90
N CYS A 87 21.10 -4.31 -4.62
CA CYS A 87 20.37 -5.19 -3.70
C CYS A 87 20.44 -6.65 -4.15
N LYS A 88 20.20 -6.93 -5.45
CA LYS A 88 20.31 -8.29 -6.00
C LYS A 88 21.71 -8.86 -5.84
N LYS A 89 22.73 -8.07 -6.14
CA LYS A 89 24.14 -8.46 -6.02
C LYS A 89 24.52 -8.82 -4.57
N LEU A 90 23.96 -8.08 -3.59
CA LEU A 90 24.22 -8.28 -2.18
C LEU A 90 23.22 -9.25 -1.51
N PHE A 91 22.35 -9.91 -2.27
CA PHE A 91 21.28 -10.79 -1.78
C PHE A 91 20.37 -10.11 -0.73
N ILE A 92 20.16 -8.79 -0.85
CA ILE A 92 19.24 -8.04 -0.01
C ILE A 92 17.82 -8.22 -0.55
N PRO A 93 16.83 -8.60 0.29
CA PRO A 93 15.44 -8.78 -0.14
C PRO A 93 14.87 -7.52 -0.80
N LEU A 94 14.27 -7.71 -1.98
CA LEU A 94 13.56 -6.68 -2.72
C LEU A 94 12.05 -6.93 -2.58
N ILE A 95 11.34 -5.99 -1.99
CA ILE A 95 9.92 -6.10 -1.68
C ILE A 95 9.18 -5.04 -2.48
N SER A 96 8.16 -5.42 -3.24
CA SER A 96 7.34 -4.43 -3.94
C SER A 96 6.51 -3.60 -2.94
N ARG A 97 6.08 -2.41 -3.34
CA ARG A 97 5.19 -1.57 -2.53
C ARG A 97 3.94 -2.32 -2.07
N ALA A 98 3.33 -3.09 -2.97
CA ALA A 98 2.12 -3.85 -2.66
C ALA A 98 2.39 -5.01 -1.70
N ASP A 99 3.51 -5.72 -1.87
CA ASP A 99 3.87 -6.81 -0.96
C ASP A 99 4.20 -6.29 0.43
N MET A 100 4.87 -5.13 0.54
CA MET A 100 5.11 -4.50 1.84
C MET A 100 3.81 -4.07 2.51
N LEU A 101 2.85 -3.54 1.75
CA LEU A 101 1.53 -3.21 2.27
C LEU A 101 0.80 -4.48 2.73
N ALA A 102 0.85 -5.55 1.95
CA ALA A 102 0.25 -6.84 2.31
C ALA A 102 0.86 -7.41 3.61
N GLU A 103 2.18 -7.29 3.80
CA GLU A 103 2.82 -7.70 5.06
C GLU A 103 2.30 -6.88 6.26
N LEU A 104 2.14 -5.57 6.10
CA LEU A 104 1.59 -4.71 7.16
C LEU A 104 0.13 -5.05 7.49
N MET A 105 -0.67 -5.44 6.49
CA MET A 105 -2.08 -5.82 6.66
C MET A 105 -2.25 -7.10 7.48
N LYS A 106 -1.29 -8.04 7.45
CA LYS A 106 -1.37 -9.31 8.22
C LYS A 106 -1.45 -9.12 9.74
N PHE A 107 -1.06 -7.96 10.24
CA PHE A 107 -1.09 -7.67 11.68
C PHE A 107 -2.39 -7.01 12.15
N LYS A 108 -3.35 -6.79 11.25
CA LYS A 108 -4.61 -6.08 11.53
C LYS A 108 -5.78 -6.71 10.78
N LYS A 109 -6.98 -6.58 11.33
CA LYS A 109 -8.21 -6.82 10.57
C LYS A 109 -8.29 -5.82 9.44
N SER A 110 -8.51 -6.27 8.21
CA SER A 110 -8.34 -5.42 7.06
C SER A 110 -9.59 -5.29 6.21
N ILE A 111 -9.90 -4.05 5.82
CA ILE A 111 -10.92 -3.70 4.83
C ILE A 111 -10.21 -3.19 3.60
N ALA A 112 -10.41 -3.83 2.45
CA ALA A 112 -9.85 -3.40 1.19
C ALA A 112 -10.92 -2.79 0.27
N VAL A 113 -10.69 -1.56 -0.19
CA VAL A 113 -11.62 -0.84 -1.07
C VAL A 113 -11.07 -0.82 -2.49
N ALA A 114 -11.73 -1.51 -3.41
CA ALA A 114 -11.36 -1.58 -4.82
C ALA A 114 -12.44 -1.02 -5.75
N GLY A 115 -12.13 -0.88 -7.03
CA GLY A 115 -13.03 -0.40 -8.07
C GLY A 115 -12.38 0.64 -8.96
N SER A 116 -12.89 0.83 -10.16
CA SER A 116 -12.31 1.78 -11.13
C SER A 116 -12.30 3.21 -10.60
N HIS A 117 -13.42 3.65 -10.00
CA HIS A 117 -13.59 5.02 -9.47
C HIS A 117 -14.06 5.05 -8.03
N GLY A 118 -13.76 6.13 -7.30
CA GLY A 118 -14.29 6.39 -5.96
C GLY A 118 -13.59 5.65 -4.83
N LYS A 119 -12.53 4.89 -5.09
CA LYS A 119 -11.74 4.16 -4.08
C LYS A 119 -11.30 5.06 -2.93
N THR A 120 -10.57 6.13 -3.23
CA THR A 120 -10.02 7.09 -2.24
C THR A 120 -11.13 7.70 -1.37
N THR A 121 -12.23 8.12 -1.99
CA THR A 121 -13.38 8.69 -1.27
C THR A 121 -14.02 7.66 -0.35
N THR A 122 -14.28 6.46 -0.84
CA THR A 122 -14.90 5.39 -0.05
C THR A 122 -13.97 4.95 1.09
N THR A 123 -12.68 4.77 0.84
CA THR A 123 -11.68 4.47 1.89
C THR A 123 -11.68 5.53 2.98
N SER A 124 -11.75 6.82 2.59
CA SER A 124 -11.79 7.94 3.53
C SER A 124 -13.09 7.96 4.35
N LEU A 125 -14.24 7.69 3.72
CA LEU A 125 -15.53 7.62 4.41
C LEU A 125 -15.60 6.47 5.40
N VAL A 126 -15.16 5.28 5.00
CA VAL A 126 -15.08 4.12 5.90
C VAL A 126 -14.13 4.42 7.07
N GLY A 127 -12.97 5.01 6.78
CA GLY A 127 -12.03 5.43 7.80
C GLY A 127 -12.64 6.43 8.80
N TYR A 128 -13.39 7.40 8.32
CA TYR A 128 -14.08 8.38 9.14
C TYR A 128 -15.16 7.73 10.03
N ILE A 129 -15.94 6.79 9.49
CA ILE A 129 -16.95 6.06 10.26
C ILE A 129 -16.29 5.27 11.39
N PHE A 130 -15.22 4.54 11.10
CA PHE A 130 -14.51 3.74 12.11
C PHE A 130 -13.87 4.62 13.19
N ASP A 131 -13.33 5.78 12.78
CA ASP A 131 -12.74 6.74 13.74
C ASP A 131 -13.77 7.33 14.69
N ASN A 132 -14.91 7.76 14.17
CA ASN A 132 -16.02 8.27 14.99
C ASN A 132 -16.67 7.18 15.87
N ALA A 133 -16.55 5.91 15.49
CA ALA A 133 -16.96 4.78 16.30
C ALA A 133 -15.90 4.35 17.33
N ASN A 134 -14.83 5.13 17.52
CA ASN A 134 -13.73 4.91 18.45
C ASN A 134 -12.89 3.64 18.18
N TYR A 135 -12.87 3.15 16.93
CA TYR A 135 -11.99 2.03 16.54
C TYR A 135 -10.54 2.45 16.27
N ASP A 136 -10.24 3.73 16.19
CA ASP A 136 -8.90 4.29 15.89
C ASP A 136 -8.16 3.52 14.76
N PRO A 137 -8.72 3.49 13.53
CA PRO A 137 -8.20 2.63 12.45
C PRO A 137 -6.91 3.16 11.86
N THR A 138 -6.08 2.25 11.32
CA THR A 138 -5.03 2.60 10.35
C THR A 138 -5.67 2.78 8.98
N ILE A 139 -5.38 3.89 8.29
CA ILE A 139 -5.94 4.20 6.97
C ILE A 139 -4.80 4.36 5.97
N VAL A 140 -4.86 3.65 4.83
CA VAL A 140 -3.91 3.74 3.73
C VAL A 140 -4.64 4.09 2.45
N ASN A 141 -4.42 5.30 1.96
CA ASN A 141 -5.04 5.84 0.76
C ASN A 141 -4.02 6.05 -0.36
N GLY A 142 -4.45 5.91 -1.61
CA GLY A 142 -3.67 6.30 -2.79
C GLY A 142 -3.61 7.81 -3.04
N GLY A 143 -4.54 8.59 -2.45
CA GLY A 143 -4.64 10.04 -2.56
C GLY A 143 -4.58 10.78 -1.21
N ILE A 144 -4.69 12.11 -1.24
CA ILE A 144 -4.68 12.96 -0.03
C ILE A 144 -6.05 12.91 0.65
N ILE A 145 -6.07 12.59 1.94
CA ILE A 145 -7.28 12.70 2.77
C ILE A 145 -7.35 14.13 3.32
N ASN A 146 -8.28 14.94 2.82
CA ASN A 146 -8.41 16.35 3.20
C ASN A 146 -8.63 16.53 4.71
N SER A 147 -9.41 15.68 5.36
CA SER A 147 -9.71 15.73 6.80
C SER A 147 -8.49 15.48 7.70
N TYR A 148 -7.48 14.76 7.20
CA TYR A 148 -6.27 14.43 7.97
C TYR A 148 -5.01 15.12 7.44
N SER A 149 -5.09 15.92 6.36
CA SER A 149 -3.95 16.56 5.68
C SER A 149 -2.83 15.59 5.30
N LYS A 150 -3.12 14.27 5.24
CA LYS A 150 -2.19 13.17 4.96
C LYS A 150 -2.88 12.08 4.16
N ASN A 151 -2.10 11.33 3.39
CA ASN A 151 -2.62 10.19 2.61
C ASN A 151 -2.86 8.95 3.49
N ASN A 152 -2.23 8.91 4.66
CA ASN A 152 -2.28 7.76 5.54
C ASN A 152 -2.35 8.22 6.98
N ARG A 153 -2.97 7.39 7.81
CA ARG A 153 -3.06 7.56 9.25
C ARG A 153 -2.74 6.23 9.93
N LEU A 154 -1.79 6.23 10.86
CA LEU A 154 -1.61 5.09 11.76
C LEU A 154 -2.54 5.26 12.96
N GLY A 155 -3.48 4.33 13.11
CA GLY A 155 -4.30 4.16 14.29
C GLY A 155 -3.73 3.08 15.20
N LYS A 156 -4.08 3.15 16.49
CA LYS A 156 -3.72 2.13 17.49
C LYS A 156 -4.69 0.95 17.51
N GLY A 157 -5.86 1.10 16.88
CA GLY A 157 -6.88 0.07 16.81
C GLY A 157 -6.47 -1.12 15.94
N GLU A 158 -7.29 -2.16 15.99
CA GLU A 158 -7.06 -3.44 15.29
C GLU A 158 -7.42 -3.40 13.80
N TRP A 159 -8.08 -2.35 13.31
CA TRP A 159 -8.55 -2.24 11.94
C TRP A 159 -7.58 -1.48 11.03
N MET A 160 -7.44 -1.96 9.81
CA MET A 160 -6.72 -1.31 8.74
C MET A 160 -7.60 -1.20 7.50
N ILE A 161 -7.79 0.03 7.01
CA ILE A 161 -8.63 0.33 5.84
C ILE A 161 -7.71 0.77 4.72
N VAL A 162 -7.74 0.05 3.60
CA VAL A 162 -6.75 0.17 2.54
C VAL A 162 -7.43 0.41 1.20
N GLU A 163 -6.96 1.40 0.47
CA GLU A 163 -7.27 1.55 -0.95
C GLU A 163 -6.49 0.50 -1.76
N ALA A 164 -7.22 -0.40 -2.43
CA ALA A 164 -6.67 -1.48 -3.24
C ALA A 164 -6.60 -1.04 -4.71
N ASP A 165 -5.38 -0.87 -5.21
CA ASP A 165 -5.10 -0.39 -6.58
C ASP A 165 -5.10 -1.58 -7.55
N GLU A 166 -6.07 -1.61 -8.46
CA GLU A 166 -6.21 -2.65 -9.47
C GLU A 166 -5.33 -2.46 -10.70
N SER A 167 -4.69 -1.32 -10.87
CA SER A 167 -4.03 -0.90 -12.11
C SER A 167 -2.96 -1.87 -12.64
N ASP A 168 -2.28 -2.58 -11.75
CA ASP A 168 -1.22 -3.55 -12.06
C ASP A 168 -1.50 -4.96 -11.50
N GLY A 169 -2.74 -5.22 -11.09
CA GLY A 169 -3.17 -6.50 -10.50
C GLY A 169 -2.61 -6.79 -9.12
N SER A 170 -1.85 -5.88 -8.53
CA SER A 170 -1.23 -6.09 -7.21
C SER A 170 -2.25 -6.18 -6.07
N PHE A 171 -3.45 -5.62 -6.25
CA PHE A 171 -4.54 -5.69 -5.29
C PHE A 171 -4.92 -7.14 -4.92
N LEU A 172 -4.74 -8.11 -5.82
CA LEU A 172 -5.00 -9.52 -5.58
C LEU A 172 -4.15 -10.14 -4.46
N ARG A 173 -3.04 -9.49 -4.10
CA ARG A 173 -2.12 -9.96 -3.05
C ARG A 173 -2.42 -9.38 -1.67
N LEU A 174 -3.34 -8.42 -1.58
CA LEU A 174 -3.70 -7.77 -0.32
C LEU A 174 -4.60 -8.71 0.50
N PRO A 175 -4.17 -9.18 1.67
CA PRO A 175 -5.03 -9.95 2.56
C PRO A 175 -6.10 -9.04 3.16
N HIS A 176 -7.35 -9.48 3.17
CA HIS A 176 -8.44 -8.69 3.72
C HIS A 176 -9.58 -9.60 4.21
N GLU A 177 -10.30 -9.15 5.23
CA GLU A 177 -11.47 -9.83 5.80
C GLU A 177 -12.76 -9.29 5.19
N ILE A 178 -12.74 -8.02 4.77
CA ILE A 178 -13.86 -7.34 4.12
C ILE A 178 -13.35 -6.66 2.87
N ASN A 179 -14.05 -6.80 1.76
CA ASN A 179 -13.82 -5.95 0.61
C ASN A 179 -15.04 -5.12 0.23
N ILE A 180 -14.77 -3.93 -0.32
CA ILE A 180 -15.80 -3.01 -0.81
C ILE A 180 -15.46 -2.73 -2.28
N ILE A 181 -16.39 -3.05 -3.18
CA ILE A 181 -16.21 -2.79 -4.61
C ILE A 181 -17.17 -1.68 -5.04
N THR A 182 -16.62 -0.54 -5.38
CA THR A 182 -17.38 0.67 -5.72
C THR A 182 -18.01 0.59 -7.11
N ASN A 183 -17.26 0.15 -8.09
CA ASN A 183 -17.68 -0.04 -9.48
C ASN A 183 -16.65 -0.88 -10.25
N LEU A 184 -16.99 -1.26 -11.47
CA LEU A 184 -16.10 -1.98 -12.38
C LEU A 184 -16.30 -1.46 -13.79
N ASP A 185 -15.41 -0.59 -14.24
CA ASP A 185 -15.38 -0.01 -15.58
C ASP A 185 -14.14 -0.51 -16.32
N MET A 186 -14.12 -0.34 -17.65
CA MET A 186 -13.05 -0.87 -18.49
C MET A 186 -11.83 0.06 -18.48
N GLU A 187 -11.07 0.01 -17.39
CA GLU A 187 -9.82 0.74 -17.21
C GLU A 187 -8.61 -0.20 -17.18
N HIS A 188 -7.43 0.36 -17.31
CA HIS A 188 -6.15 -0.37 -17.25
C HIS A 188 -6.04 -1.53 -18.26
N MET A 189 -6.62 -1.34 -19.46
CA MET A 189 -6.65 -2.37 -20.50
C MET A 189 -5.25 -2.71 -21.03
N ASP A 190 -4.27 -1.83 -20.84
CA ASP A 190 -2.86 -2.10 -21.13
C ASP A 190 -2.30 -3.24 -20.27
N TYR A 191 -2.81 -3.38 -19.04
CA TYR A 191 -2.47 -4.47 -18.14
C TYR A 191 -3.34 -5.71 -18.39
N TYR A 192 -4.66 -5.55 -18.31
CA TYR A 192 -5.61 -6.69 -18.35
C TYR A 192 -5.78 -7.33 -19.72
N LYS A 193 -5.51 -6.62 -20.82
CA LYS A 193 -5.62 -7.06 -22.22
C LYS A 193 -7.06 -7.36 -22.69
N SER A 194 -7.96 -7.80 -21.80
CA SER A 194 -9.36 -8.07 -22.14
C SER A 194 -10.30 -7.74 -20.98
N LYS A 195 -11.58 -7.47 -21.32
CA LYS A 195 -12.65 -7.28 -20.34
C LYS A 195 -12.82 -8.52 -19.45
N GLU A 196 -12.65 -9.68 -20.02
CA GLU A 196 -12.80 -10.95 -19.30
C GLU A 196 -11.72 -11.10 -18.22
N ASN A 197 -10.47 -10.79 -18.52
CA ASN A 197 -9.39 -10.82 -17.56
C ASN A 197 -9.60 -9.83 -16.40
N LEU A 198 -10.07 -8.61 -16.71
CA LEU A 198 -10.43 -7.63 -15.69
C LEU A 198 -11.52 -8.17 -14.76
N ILE A 199 -12.63 -8.68 -15.34
CA ILE A 199 -13.74 -9.26 -14.56
C ILE A 199 -13.27 -10.44 -13.72
N ASN A 200 -12.45 -11.33 -14.25
CA ASN A 200 -11.92 -12.48 -13.52
C ASN A 200 -11.02 -12.05 -12.37
N SER A 201 -10.20 -11.03 -12.55
CA SER A 201 -9.37 -10.47 -11.48
C SER A 201 -10.23 -9.91 -10.35
N PHE A 202 -11.29 -9.17 -10.65
CA PHE A 202 -12.22 -8.71 -9.62
C PHE A 202 -12.97 -9.85 -8.93
N LYS A 203 -13.37 -10.90 -9.65
CA LYS A 203 -13.97 -12.10 -9.03
C LYS A 203 -12.98 -12.79 -8.08
N LEU A 204 -11.71 -12.93 -8.49
CA LEU A 204 -10.67 -13.47 -7.62
C LEU A 204 -10.50 -12.63 -6.37
N PHE A 205 -10.46 -11.30 -6.50
CA PHE A 205 -10.35 -10.40 -5.37
C PHE A 205 -11.55 -10.49 -4.42
N ILE A 206 -12.77 -10.52 -4.95
CA ILE A 206 -14.01 -10.65 -4.18
C ILE A 206 -14.03 -11.97 -3.39
N ASN A 207 -13.55 -13.07 -3.99
CA ASN A 207 -13.55 -14.39 -3.38
C ASN A 207 -12.30 -14.68 -2.52
N ASN A 208 -11.29 -13.81 -2.54
CA ASN A 208 -10.07 -13.95 -1.74
C ASN A 208 -10.29 -13.51 -0.28
N LEU A 209 -11.30 -14.06 0.34
CA LEU A 209 -11.71 -13.76 1.71
C LEU A 209 -11.55 -14.99 2.59
N PRO A 210 -11.27 -14.83 3.88
CA PRO A 210 -11.42 -15.92 4.84
C PRO A 210 -12.88 -16.34 4.94
N PHE A 211 -13.15 -17.53 5.45
CA PHE A 211 -14.52 -18.12 5.51
C PHE A 211 -15.52 -17.26 6.31
N TYR A 212 -15.05 -16.40 7.17
CA TYR A 212 -15.85 -15.46 7.98
C TYR A 212 -15.93 -14.06 7.38
N GLY A 213 -15.21 -13.82 6.27
CA GLY A 213 -15.19 -12.53 5.59
C GLY A 213 -16.42 -12.33 4.71
N PHE A 214 -16.62 -11.09 4.25
CA PHE A 214 -17.72 -10.77 3.35
C PHE A 214 -17.37 -9.62 2.40
N SER A 215 -18.11 -9.56 1.27
CA SER A 215 -17.97 -8.53 0.25
C SER A 215 -19.15 -7.58 0.25
N ILE A 216 -18.88 -6.28 0.08
CA ILE A 216 -19.87 -5.24 -0.14
C ILE A 216 -19.75 -4.77 -1.59
N LEU A 217 -20.78 -5.01 -2.39
CA LEU A 217 -20.78 -4.69 -3.82
C LEU A 217 -21.80 -3.61 -4.14
N CYS A 218 -21.38 -2.57 -4.87
CA CYS A 218 -22.29 -1.53 -5.40
C CYS A 218 -23.08 -2.08 -6.60
N VAL A 219 -24.21 -2.72 -6.32
CA VAL A 219 -25.05 -3.41 -7.35
C VAL A 219 -25.87 -2.46 -8.23
N ASP A 220 -25.81 -1.15 -8.00
CA ASP A 220 -26.38 -0.15 -8.91
C ASP A 220 -25.68 -0.15 -10.27
N ARG A 221 -24.47 -0.70 -10.32
CA ARG A 221 -23.68 -0.81 -11.55
C ARG A 221 -23.92 -2.16 -12.22
N PRO A 222 -24.28 -2.18 -13.54
CA PRO A 222 -24.67 -3.41 -14.23
C PRO A 222 -23.60 -4.52 -14.21
N ASN A 223 -22.32 -4.14 -14.28
CA ASN A 223 -21.21 -5.11 -14.24
C ASN A 223 -21.13 -5.82 -12.88
N LEU A 224 -21.21 -5.09 -11.78
CA LEU A 224 -21.18 -5.68 -10.43
C LEU A 224 -22.45 -6.45 -10.12
N LYS A 225 -23.62 -5.98 -10.58
CA LYS A 225 -24.88 -6.72 -10.47
C LYS A 225 -24.84 -8.08 -11.19
N LYS A 226 -24.12 -8.19 -12.33
CA LYS A 226 -23.93 -9.47 -13.03
C LYS A 226 -22.96 -10.40 -12.27
N ILE A 227 -21.94 -9.82 -11.66
CA ILE A 227 -20.96 -10.58 -10.87
C ILE A 227 -21.61 -11.11 -9.60
N SER A 228 -22.37 -10.29 -8.86
CA SER A 228 -23.02 -10.69 -7.59
C SER A 228 -23.98 -11.88 -7.69
N LYS A 229 -24.46 -12.19 -8.89
CA LYS A 229 -25.30 -13.38 -9.15
C LYS A 229 -24.50 -14.67 -9.37
N LYS A 230 -23.17 -14.59 -9.45
CA LYS A 230 -22.27 -15.69 -9.82
C LYS A 230 -21.19 -15.98 -8.79
N ILE A 231 -21.30 -15.37 -7.62
CA ILE A 231 -20.40 -15.51 -6.46
C ILE A 231 -21.17 -16.25 -5.37
#